data_3e490a88b237b42e24d4afb64dd590b6
#
_entry.id   3e490a88b237b42e24d4afb64dd590b6
#
_cell.length_a   1.000
_cell.length_b   1.000
_cell.length_c   1.000
_cell.angle_alpha   90.00
_cell.angle_beta   90.00
_cell.angle_gamma   90.00
#
_symmetry.space_group_name_H-M   'P 1'
#
loop_
_entity.id
_entity.type
_entity.pdbx_description
1 polymer ?
#
loop_
_entity_poly.entity_id
_entity_poly.type
_entity_poly.pdbx_seq_one_letter_code
_entity_poly.pdbx_strand_id
1 'polypeptide(L)'
;YRTFYHVMAVCVAAIGLLVIPFMDILMKNRPKIDHLVLIYLLYLANTVLSYLFVYKQILIEAHQRNYIVLLYQTFFFVIQDIGQIVILITTRNFILFLLVYIICTLTNNVMISRKADHMFPYLKESCKETLPEQDRHEIFRDIKAMLMHKIGSVVINNTDNLIISSFVGVVSVGIYSNYYLLIGSVRQVLDQIFQGITASVGNLGATEENHHIRNIFELSFFIAQWIYGFAAICMY
;
A
#
# COMPACT_ATOMS: atom_id res chain seq x y z
N TYR A 1 -0.21 -16.09 -11.84
CA TYR A 1 -0.24 -15.05 -10.81
C TYR A 1 0.72 -15.36 -9.64
N ARG A 2 0.63 -16.53 -8.99
CA ARG A 2 1.48 -16.89 -7.84
C ARG A 2 2.98 -16.73 -8.15
N THR A 3 3.46 -17.27 -9.25
CA THR A 3 4.88 -17.18 -9.67
C THR A 3 5.32 -15.72 -9.86
N PHE A 4 4.45 -14.87 -10.42
CA PHE A 4 4.72 -13.46 -10.63
C PHE A 4 4.98 -12.72 -9.31
N TYR A 5 4.12 -12.91 -8.30
CA TYR A 5 4.29 -12.28 -6.99
C TYR A 5 5.50 -12.79 -6.23
N HIS A 6 5.86 -14.07 -6.38
CA HIS A 6 7.10 -14.59 -5.80
C HIS A 6 8.34 -13.96 -6.45
N VAL A 7 8.34 -13.81 -7.79
CA VAL A 7 9.44 -13.10 -8.49
C VAL A 7 9.52 -11.64 -8.01
N MET A 8 8.39 -10.95 -7.89
CA MET A 8 8.36 -9.59 -7.34
C MET A 8 8.91 -9.52 -5.91
N ALA A 9 8.55 -10.46 -5.03
CA ALA A 9 9.08 -10.52 -3.67
C ALA A 9 10.61 -10.69 -3.67
N VAL A 10 11.15 -11.54 -4.53
CA VAL A 10 12.60 -11.73 -4.69
C VAL A 10 13.27 -10.49 -5.25
N CYS A 11 12.67 -9.83 -6.26
CA CYS A 11 13.18 -8.57 -6.80
C CYS A 11 13.23 -7.46 -5.73
N VAL A 12 12.15 -7.32 -4.94
CA VAL A 12 12.09 -6.34 -3.85
C VAL A 12 13.16 -6.64 -2.79
N ALA A 13 13.34 -7.92 -2.42
CA ALA A 13 14.40 -8.33 -1.50
C ALA A 13 15.79 -8.00 -2.05
N ALA A 14 16.07 -8.31 -3.31
CA ALA A 14 17.36 -8.06 -3.94
C ALA A 14 17.66 -6.55 -4.03
N ILE A 15 16.70 -5.75 -4.51
CA ILE A 15 16.84 -4.29 -4.58
C ILE A 15 17.03 -3.70 -3.18
N GLY A 16 16.23 -4.15 -2.19
CA GLY A 16 16.34 -3.69 -0.82
C GLY A 16 17.72 -4.00 -0.20
N LEU A 17 18.28 -5.18 -0.44
CA LEU A 17 19.63 -5.52 0.01
C LEU A 17 20.70 -4.67 -0.69
N LEU A 18 20.53 -4.35 -1.97
CA LEU A 18 21.44 -3.47 -2.70
C LEU A 18 21.44 -2.02 -2.18
N VAL A 19 20.39 -1.57 -1.51
CA VAL A 19 20.33 -0.22 -0.93
C VAL A 19 21.22 -0.10 0.32
N ILE A 20 21.51 -1.19 1.04
CA ILE A 20 22.28 -1.15 2.29
C ILE A 20 23.63 -0.44 2.14
N PRO A 21 24.49 -0.75 1.15
CA PRO A 21 25.77 -0.05 0.99
C PRO A 21 25.63 1.43 0.59
N PHE A 22 24.48 1.82 0.07
CA PHE A 22 24.20 3.19 -0.33
C PHE A 22 23.54 4.03 0.77
N MET A 23 23.22 3.45 1.93
CA MET A 23 22.57 4.17 3.03
C MET A 23 23.36 5.40 3.48
N ASP A 24 24.67 5.34 3.47
CA ASP A 24 25.52 6.46 3.90
C ASP A 24 25.49 7.62 2.88
N ILE A 25 25.22 7.35 1.61
CA ILE A 25 25.04 8.36 0.56
C ILE A 25 23.65 9.00 0.65
N LEU A 26 22.62 8.17 0.95
CA LEU A 26 21.24 8.61 1.03
C LEU A 26 20.92 9.41 2.30
N MET A 27 21.73 9.25 3.36
CA MET A 27 21.52 9.90 4.65
C MET A 27 22.67 10.89 4.94
N LYS A 28 22.43 12.17 4.71
CA LYS A 28 23.32 13.21 5.21
C LYS A 28 23.27 13.22 6.74
N ASN A 29 24.41 13.08 7.44
CA ASN A 29 24.49 12.99 8.90
C ASN A 29 23.73 11.76 9.44
N ARG A 30 24.22 10.56 9.12
CA ARG A 30 23.66 9.29 9.61
C ARG A 30 23.40 9.37 11.13
N PRO A 31 22.15 9.21 11.59
CA PRO A 31 21.85 9.21 13.02
C PRO A 31 22.57 8.04 13.70
N LYS A 32 23.14 8.27 14.87
CA LYS A 32 23.73 7.22 15.72
C LYS A 32 22.61 6.41 16.38
N ILE A 33 21.89 5.63 15.57
CA ILE A 33 20.86 4.71 16.04
C ILE A 33 21.49 3.32 16.11
N ASP A 34 21.45 2.73 17.28
CA ASP A 34 21.90 1.35 17.45
C ASP A 34 21.05 0.43 16.58
N HIS A 35 21.74 -0.48 15.89
CA HIS A 35 21.11 -1.48 15.03
C HIS A 35 20.29 -0.94 13.82
N LEU A 36 20.62 0.25 13.26
CA LEU A 36 19.90 0.84 12.13
C LEU A 36 19.74 -0.16 10.96
N VAL A 37 20.79 -0.91 10.61
CA VAL A 37 20.74 -1.92 9.54
C VAL A 37 19.76 -3.04 9.88
N LEU A 38 19.70 -3.47 11.15
CA LEU A 38 18.73 -4.49 11.59
C LEU A 38 17.30 -3.99 11.47
N ILE A 39 17.06 -2.75 11.86
CA ILE A 39 15.75 -2.09 11.71
C ILE A 39 15.32 -2.06 10.24
N TYR A 40 16.23 -1.65 9.36
CA TYR A 40 15.99 -1.66 7.91
C TYR A 40 15.67 -3.07 7.38
N LEU A 41 16.44 -4.07 7.79
CA LEU A 41 16.22 -5.46 7.38
C LEU A 41 14.87 -6.01 7.87
N LEU A 42 14.43 -5.64 9.07
CA LEU A 42 13.10 -6.02 9.58
C LEU A 42 11.96 -5.38 8.75
N TYR A 43 12.08 -4.10 8.38
CA TYR A 43 11.12 -3.46 7.48
C TYR A 43 11.13 -4.10 6.08
N LEU A 44 12.32 -4.39 5.55
CA LEU A 44 12.45 -5.09 4.26
C LEU A 44 11.82 -6.48 4.32
N ALA A 45 12.08 -7.23 5.38
CA ALA A 45 11.48 -8.56 5.59
C ALA A 45 9.96 -8.48 5.64
N ASN A 46 9.40 -7.52 6.38
CA ASN A 46 7.94 -7.31 6.43
C ASN A 46 7.36 -7.02 5.03
N THR A 47 8.03 -6.17 4.26
CA THR A 47 7.62 -5.86 2.88
C THR A 47 7.65 -7.10 2.00
N VAL A 48 8.73 -7.86 2.01
CA VAL A 48 8.87 -9.10 1.23
C VAL A 48 7.79 -10.12 1.61
N LEU A 49 7.55 -10.30 2.92
CA LEU A 49 6.53 -11.21 3.43
C LEU A 49 5.11 -10.81 3.00
N SER A 50 4.82 -9.51 2.90
CA SER A 50 3.52 -9.04 2.41
C SER A 50 3.26 -9.47 0.97
N TYR A 51 4.28 -9.43 0.09
CA TYR A 51 4.13 -9.84 -1.32
C TYR A 51 3.85 -11.33 -1.51
N LEU A 52 4.26 -12.20 -0.58
CA LEU A 52 4.09 -13.66 -0.74
C LEU A 52 2.62 -14.10 -0.73
N PHE A 53 1.74 -13.34 -0.10
CA PHE A 53 0.33 -13.71 0.09
C PHE A 53 -0.66 -12.83 -0.69
N VAL A 54 -0.21 -11.70 -1.23
CA VAL A 54 -1.04 -10.68 -1.92
C VAL A 54 -1.87 -11.27 -3.06
N TYR A 55 -1.36 -12.26 -3.80
CA TYR A 55 -2.08 -12.83 -4.95
C TYR A 55 -3.44 -13.43 -4.58
N LYS A 56 -3.60 -13.96 -3.35
CA LYS A 56 -4.89 -14.48 -2.86
C LYS A 56 -5.84 -13.38 -2.40
N GLN A 57 -5.29 -12.31 -1.83
CA GLN A 57 -6.05 -11.12 -1.47
C GLN A 57 -6.69 -10.50 -2.71
N ILE A 58 -5.90 -10.26 -3.75
CA ILE A 58 -6.36 -9.67 -5.02
C ILE A 58 -7.49 -10.50 -5.66
N LEU A 59 -7.48 -11.82 -5.49
CA LEU A 59 -8.56 -12.66 -5.98
C LEU A 59 -9.89 -12.36 -5.27
N ILE A 60 -9.87 -12.16 -3.95
CA ILE A 60 -11.07 -11.76 -3.19
C ILE A 60 -11.56 -10.37 -3.65
N GLU A 61 -10.63 -9.44 -3.88
CA GLU A 61 -10.92 -8.09 -4.38
C GLU A 61 -11.53 -8.13 -5.79
N ALA A 62 -10.97 -8.93 -6.69
CA ALA A 62 -11.47 -9.11 -8.06
C ALA A 62 -12.91 -9.66 -8.09
N HIS A 63 -13.32 -10.44 -7.08
CA HIS A 63 -14.70 -10.91 -6.92
C HIS A 63 -15.60 -9.90 -6.17
N GLN A 64 -15.21 -8.63 -6.09
CA GLN A 64 -15.95 -7.55 -5.42
C GLN A 64 -16.25 -7.81 -3.93
N ARG A 65 -15.48 -8.68 -3.28
CA ARG A 65 -15.60 -9.00 -1.86
C ARG A 65 -14.52 -8.35 -1.00
N ASN A 66 -14.07 -7.17 -1.41
CA ASN A 66 -13.01 -6.42 -0.72
C ASN A 66 -13.33 -6.14 0.76
N TYR A 67 -14.61 -6.06 1.12
CA TYR A 67 -15.02 -5.87 2.52
C TYR A 67 -14.47 -6.94 3.46
N ILE A 68 -14.28 -8.19 2.98
CA ILE A 68 -13.69 -9.27 3.78
C ILE A 68 -12.22 -8.95 4.10
N VAL A 69 -11.48 -8.52 3.10
CA VAL A 69 -10.06 -8.14 3.25
C VAL A 69 -9.94 -6.97 4.21
N LEU A 70 -10.76 -5.93 4.04
CA LEU A 70 -10.76 -4.75 4.89
C LEU A 70 -11.10 -5.08 6.35
N LEU A 71 -12.05 -5.98 6.61
CA LEU A 71 -12.38 -6.41 7.97
C LEU A 71 -11.18 -7.08 8.66
N TYR A 72 -10.50 -8.01 7.97
CA TYR A 72 -9.31 -8.65 8.53
C TYR A 72 -8.18 -7.64 8.74
N GLN A 73 -7.91 -6.79 7.78
CA GLN A 73 -6.88 -5.75 7.87
C GLN A 73 -7.15 -4.79 9.03
N THR A 74 -8.38 -4.29 9.17
CA THR A 74 -8.75 -3.38 10.26
C THR A 74 -8.62 -4.06 11.63
N PHE A 75 -9.08 -5.31 11.75
CA PHE A 75 -8.97 -6.07 13.00
C PHE A 75 -7.51 -6.27 13.42
N PHE A 76 -6.66 -6.72 12.50
CA PHE A 76 -5.24 -6.92 12.81
C PHE A 76 -4.48 -5.62 13.00
N PHE A 77 -4.88 -4.54 12.32
CA PHE A 77 -4.33 -3.21 12.50
C PHE A 77 -4.56 -2.71 13.94
N VAL A 78 -5.78 -2.83 14.44
CA VAL A 78 -6.10 -2.44 15.83
C VAL A 78 -5.31 -3.26 16.85
N ILE A 79 -5.21 -4.58 16.66
CA ILE A 79 -4.42 -5.46 17.54
C ILE A 79 -2.94 -5.07 17.50
N GLN A 80 -2.42 -4.79 16.32
CA GLN A 80 -1.05 -4.35 16.10
C GLN A 80 -0.77 -3.05 16.86
N ASP A 81 -1.62 -2.04 16.70
CA ASP A 81 -1.44 -0.73 17.34
C ASP A 81 -1.47 -0.86 18.87
N ILE A 82 -2.45 -1.60 19.40
CA ILE A 82 -2.51 -1.84 20.85
C ILE A 82 -1.23 -2.57 21.32
N GLY A 83 -0.82 -3.63 20.63
CA GLY A 83 0.39 -4.38 20.97
C GLY A 83 1.66 -3.53 20.90
N GLN A 84 1.77 -2.67 19.90
CA GLN A 84 2.90 -1.76 19.72
C GLN A 84 2.95 -0.69 20.82
N ILE A 85 1.80 -0.11 21.19
CA ILE A 85 1.70 0.87 22.30
C ILE A 85 2.12 0.21 23.61
N VAL A 86 1.60 -0.98 23.93
CA VAL A 86 1.93 -1.71 25.15
C VAL A 86 3.44 -2.01 25.21
N ILE A 87 4.04 -2.51 24.13
CA ILE A 87 5.49 -2.78 24.09
C ILE A 87 6.31 -1.51 24.23
N LEU A 88 5.91 -0.43 23.58
CA LEU A 88 6.66 0.81 23.65
C LEU A 88 6.64 1.41 25.08
N ILE A 89 5.52 1.32 25.77
CA ILE A 89 5.39 1.82 27.16
C ILE A 89 6.16 0.93 28.13
N THR A 90 6.11 -0.42 27.95
CA THR A 90 6.70 -1.36 28.91
C THR A 90 8.20 -1.56 28.71
N THR A 91 8.64 -1.72 27.47
CA THR A 91 10.03 -2.12 27.17
C THR A 91 10.87 -1.01 26.54
N ARG A 92 10.24 0.01 25.95
CA ARG A 92 10.91 1.07 25.16
C ARG A 92 11.86 0.51 24.07
N ASN A 93 11.65 -0.72 23.65
CA ASN A 93 12.49 -1.41 22.68
C ASN A 93 11.86 -1.38 21.30
N PHE A 94 12.49 -0.64 20.38
CA PHE A 94 11.98 -0.47 19.02
C PHE A 94 12.06 -1.77 18.19
N ILE A 95 12.95 -2.69 18.48
CA ILE A 95 13.04 -3.98 17.79
C ILE A 95 11.83 -4.85 18.12
N LEU A 96 11.40 -4.90 19.39
CA LEU A 96 10.19 -5.61 19.79
C LEU A 96 8.93 -5.01 19.15
N PHE A 97 8.86 -3.68 19.05
CA PHE A 97 7.81 -2.97 18.31
C PHE A 97 7.71 -3.44 16.86
N LEU A 98 8.85 -3.58 16.16
CA LEU A 98 8.89 -4.09 14.78
C LEU A 98 8.54 -5.57 14.67
N LEU A 99 8.92 -6.40 15.66
CA LEU A 99 8.55 -7.80 15.66
C LEU A 99 7.03 -8.00 15.77
N VAL A 100 6.35 -7.21 16.60
CA VAL A 100 4.87 -7.23 16.66
C VAL A 100 4.28 -6.86 15.31
N TYR A 101 4.82 -5.84 14.66
CA TYR A 101 4.39 -5.44 13.31
C TYR A 101 4.46 -6.62 12.33
N ILE A 102 5.61 -7.29 12.26
CA ILE A 102 5.84 -8.43 11.37
C ILE A 102 4.87 -9.59 11.69
N ILE A 103 4.71 -9.93 12.98
CA ILE A 103 3.85 -11.03 13.41
C ILE A 103 2.39 -10.75 13.05
N CYS A 104 1.90 -9.53 13.29
CA CYS A 104 0.53 -9.14 12.95
C CYS A 104 0.32 -9.15 11.43
N THR A 105 1.27 -8.63 10.65
CA THR A 105 1.21 -8.66 9.18
C THR A 105 1.19 -10.09 8.65
N LEU A 106 2.04 -10.97 9.15
CA LEU A 106 2.06 -12.39 8.76
C LEU A 106 0.74 -13.08 9.10
N THR A 107 0.25 -12.89 10.33
CA THR A 107 -0.99 -13.52 10.78
C THR A 107 -2.18 -13.06 9.94
N ASN A 108 -2.28 -11.76 9.68
CA ASN A 108 -3.29 -11.18 8.80
C ASN A 108 -3.25 -11.82 7.40
N ASN A 109 -2.07 -11.86 6.78
CA ASN A 109 -1.89 -12.40 5.44
C ASN A 109 -2.21 -13.90 5.36
N VAL A 110 -1.82 -14.67 6.39
CA VAL A 110 -2.15 -16.10 6.48
C VAL A 110 -3.66 -16.30 6.64
N MET A 111 -4.33 -15.49 7.46
CA MET A 111 -5.78 -15.61 7.66
C MET A 111 -6.57 -15.24 6.40
N ILE A 112 -6.20 -14.16 5.70
CA ILE A 112 -6.77 -13.80 4.41
C ILE A 112 -6.52 -14.92 3.38
N SER A 113 -5.30 -15.48 3.35
CA SER A 113 -4.94 -16.59 2.47
C SER A 113 -5.80 -17.84 2.73
N ARG A 114 -6.01 -18.22 4.00
CA ARG A 114 -6.89 -19.34 4.36
C ARG A 114 -8.34 -19.09 3.98
N LYS A 115 -8.81 -17.85 4.18
CA LYS A 115 -10.17 -17.46 3.78
C LYS A 115 -10.35 -17.55 2.27
N ALA A 116 -9.36 -17.11 1.48
CA ALA A 116 -9.35 -17.25 0.02
C ALA A 116 -9.40 -18.72 -0.40
N ASP A 117 -8.61 -19.60 0.22
CA ASP A 117 -8.59 -21.05 -0.06
C ASP A 117 -9.92 -21.74 0.26
N HIS A 118 -10.66 -21.22 1.23
CA HIS A 118 -12.01 -21.71 1.56
C HIS A 118 -13.07 -21.19 0.57
N MET A 119 -12.93 -19.95 0.13
CA MET A 119 -13.89 -19.34 -0.80
C MET A 119 -13.69 -19.81 -2.23
N PHE A 120 -12.45 -20.16 -2.60
CA PHE A 120 -12.04 -20.56 -3.95
C PHE A 120 -11.29 -21.89 -3.93
N PRO A 121 -12.00 -23.03 -3.77
CA PRO A 121 -11.36 -24.36 -3.67
C PRO A 121 -10.49 -24.72 -4.87
N TYR A 122 -10.81 -24.19 -6.07
CA TYR A 122 -10.05 -24.42 -7.31
C TYR A 122 -8.60 -23.90 -7.25
N LEU A 123 -8.26 -23.01 -6.29
CA LEU A 123 -6.88 -22.55 -6.09
C LEU A 123 -5.91 -23.69 -5.70
N LYS A 124 -6.44 -24.79 -5.19
CA LYS A 124 -5.66 -25.98 -4.83
C LYS A 124 -5.39 -26.89 -6.03
N GLU A 125 -6.16 -26.73 -7.08
CA GLU A 125 -5.99 -27.52 -8.31
C GLU A 125 -4.85 -26.93 -9.13
N SER A 126 -3.96 -27.79 -9.60
CA SER A 126 -2.85 -27.39 -10.47
C SER A 126 -3.40 -27.21 -11.89
N CYS A 127 -3.76 -26.00 -12.26
CA CYS A 127 -4.09 -25.70 -13.64
C CYS A 127 -2.82 -25.70 -14.50
N LYS A 128 -2.75 -26.62 -15.45
CA LYS A 128 -1.64 -26.72 -16.42
C LYS A 128 -1.91 -25.93 -17.71
N GLU A 129 -3.08 -25.32 -17.82
CA GLU A 129 -3.44 -24.55 -18.99
C GLU A 129 -2.66 -23.23 -19.02
N THR A 130 -1.98 -22.99 -20.12
CA THR A 130 -1.32 -21.72 -20.42
C THR A 130 -2.33 -20.76 -21.01
N LEU A 131 -2.31 -19.51 -20.57
CA LEU A 131 -3.13 -18.44 -21.15
C LEU A 131 -2.84 -18.31 -22.65
N PRO A 132 -3.87 -18.09 -23.48
CA PRO A 132 -3.70 -17.74 -24.90
C PRO A 132 -2.73 -16.56 -25.07
N GLU A 133 -1.94 -16.58 -26.15
CA GLU A 133 -0.93 -15.52 -26.36
C GLU A 133 -1.55 -14.13 -26.49
N GLN A 134 -2.74 -14.02 -27.04
CA GLN A 134 -3.46 -12.75 -27.19
C GLN A 134 -3.81 -12.14 -25.80
N ASP A 135 -4.42 -12.92 -24.92
CA ASP A 135 -4.78 -12.50 -23.56
C ASP A 135 -3.53 -12.11 -22.75
N ARG A 136 -2.45 -12.86 -22.94
CA ARG A 136 -1.17 -12.57 -22.29
C ARG A 136 -0.60 -11.22 -22.73
N HIS A 137 -0.67 -10.91 -24.03
CA HIS A 137 -0.18 -9.65 -24.57
C HIS A 137 -1.01 -8.46 -24.08
N GLU A 138 -2.32 -8.61 -24.02
CA GLU A 138 -3.24 -7.59 -23.50
C GLU A 138 -2.99 -7.30 -22.01
N ILE A 139 -2.87 -8.34 -21.19
CA ILE A 139 -2.54 -8.22 -19.77
C ILE A 139 -1.18 -7.51 -19.58
N PHE A 140 -0.16 -7.86 -20.35
CA PHE A 140 1.15 -7.20 -20.24
C PHE A 140 1.11 -5.72 -20.65
N ARG A 141 0.35 -5.37 -21.69
CA ARG A 141 0.14 -3.98 -22.12
C ARG A 141 -0.50 -3.17 -21.00
N ASP A 142 -1.55 -3.69 -20.37
CA ASP A 142 -2.28 -3.03 -19.31
C ASP A 142 -1.44 -2.91 -18.02
N ILE A 143 -0.70 -3.94 -17.66
CA ILE A 143 0.27 -3.90 -16.56
C ILE A 143 1.32 -2.80 -16.80
N LYS A 144 1.85 -2.69 -18.02
CA LYS A 144 2.85 -1.67 -18.36
C LYS A 144 2.28 -0.25 -18.22
N ALA A 145 1.06 -0.01 -18.67
CA ALA A 145 0.38 1.28 -18.54
C ALA A 145 0.15 1.64 -17.05
N MET A 146 -0.37 0.70 -16.27
CA MET A 146 -0.56 0.88 -14.83
C MET A 146 0.77 1.07 -14.07
N LEU A 147 1.82 0.37 -14.46
CA LEU A 147 3.16 0.52 -13.88
C LEU A 147 3.71 1.93 -14.09
N MET A 148 3.60 2.47 -15.31
CA MET A 148 4.04 3.84 -15.61
C MET A 148 3.30 4.87 -14.75
N HIS A 149 1.99 4.73 -14.63
CA HIS A 149 1.17 5.59 -13.78
C HIS A 149 1.58 5.47 -12.30
N LYS A 150 1.83 4.24 -11.82
CA LYS A 150 2.24 3.99 -10.44
C LYS A 150 3.63 4.53 -10.12
N ILE A 151 4.59 4.38 -11.04
CA ILE A 151 5.93 4.98 -10.91
C ILE A 151 5.82 6.50 -10.80
N GLY A 152 5.05 7.14 -11.68
CA GLY A 152 4.82 8.59 -11.60
C GLY A 152 4.25 9.01 -10.23
N SER A 153 3.24 8.30 -9.74
CA SER A 153 2.65 8.58 -8.43
C SER A 153 3.66 8.41 -7.28
N VAL A 154 4.48 7.35 -7.31
CA VAL A 154 5.50 7.10 -6.27
C VAL A 154 6.58 8.18 -6.30
N VAL A 155 7.05 8.57 -7.47
CA VAL A 155 8.04 9.64 -7.64
C VAL A 155 7.48 10.95 -7.06
N ILE A 156 6.28 11.35 -7.45
CA ILE A 156 5.68 12.60 -6.97
C ILE A 156 5.51 12.62 -5.45
N ASN A 157 5.03 11.52 -4.84
CA ASN A 157 4.68 11.51 -3.42
C ASN A 157 5.87 11.24 -2.47
N ASN A 158 6.98 10.69 -2.97
CA ASN A 158 8.10 10.28 -2.09
C ASN A 158 9.42 11.00 -2.36
N THR A 159 9.53 11.75 -3.45
CA THR A 159 10.76 12.47 -3.81
C THR A 159 11.11 13.53 -2.77
N ASP A 160 10.12 14.19 -2.17
CA ASP A 160 10.33 15.21 -1.14
C ASP A 160 11.15 14.67 0.03
N ASN A 161 10.81 13.49 0.54
CA ASN A 161 11.53 12.86 1.64
C ASN A 161 12.98 12.54 1.28
N LEU A 162 13.23 12.09 0.04
CA LEU A 162 14.58 11.81 -0.44
C LEU A 162 15.41 13.10 -0.59
N ILE A 163 14.84 14.16 -1.15
CA ILE A 163 15.49 15.46 -1.30
C ILE A 163 15.81 16.06 0.07
N ILE A 164 14.83 16.13 0.97
CA ILE A 164 15.04 16.67 2.32
C ILE A 164 16.10 15.84 3.07
N SER A 165 16.05 14.51 2.99
CA SER A 165 17.03 13.64 3.64
C SER A 165 18.45 13.87 3.11
N SER A 166 18.63 14.02 1.78
CA SER A 166 19.92 14.12 1.13
C SER A 166 20.55 15.51 1.25
N PHE A 167 19.76 16.58 1.19
CA PHE A 167 20.27 17.96 1.17
C PHE A 167 20.20 18.66 2.53
N VAL A 168 19.18 18.41 3.32
CA VAL A 168 18.95 19.11 4.59
C VAL A 168 19.30 18.21 5.78
N GLY A 169 18.86 16.97 5.78
CA GLY A 169 19.15 15.97 6.81
C GLY A 169 17.92 15.26 7.35
N VAL A 170 18.16 14.12 8.00
CA VAL A 170 17.12 13.20 8.48
C VAL A 170 16.22 13.82 9.56
N VAL A 171 16.75 14.74 10.39
CA VAL A 171 15.95 15.43 11.41
C VAL A 171 14.83 16.26 10.76
N SER A 172 15.16 16.95 9.67
CA SER A 172 14.17 17.77 8.93
C SER A 172 13.11 16.89 8.26
N VAL A 173 13.46 15.67 7.82
CA VAL A 173 12.49 14.68 7.34
C VAL A 173 11.50 14.31 8.45
N GLY A 174 11.99 14.13 9.69
CA GLY A 174 11.13 13.82 10.84
C GLY A 174 10.12 14.94 11.12
N ILE A 175 10.54 16.19 11.08
CA ILE A 175 9.65 17.35 11.26
C ILE A 175 8.63 17.42 10.11
N TYR A 176 9.08 17.33 8.86
CA TYR A 176 8.22 17.33 7.69
C TYR A 176 7.19 16.20 7.72
N SER A 177 7.61 15.00 8.12
CA SER A 177 6.74 13.83 8.21
C SER A 177 5.59 14.00 9.21
N ASN A 178 5.80 14.72 10.31
CA ASN A 178 4.73 15.02 11.27
C ASN A 178 3.63 15.91 10.66
N TYR A 179 4.03 16.95 9.90
CA TYR A 179 3.06 17.78 9.19
C TYR A 179 2.36 16.98 8.08
N TYR A 180 3.13 16.20 7.32
CA TYR A 180 2.60 15.37 6.24
C TYR A 180 1.62 14.31 6.75
N LEU A 181 1.82 13.79 7.98
CA LEU A 181 0.92 12.84 8.62
C LEU A 181 -0.46 13.46 8.88
N LEU A 182 -0.51 14.71 9.36
CA LEU A 182 -1.77 15.42 9.56
C LEU A 182 -2.52 15.64 8.24
N ILE A 183 -1.83 16.16 7.22
CA ILE A 183 -2.38 16.38 5.89
C ILE A 183 -2.85 15.06 5.26
N GLY A 184 -2.01 14.01 5.38
CA GLY A 184 -2.29 12.68 4.87
C GLY A 184 -3.50 12.04 5.53
N SER A 185 -3.71 12.23 6.83
CA SER A 185 -4.87 11.70 7.56
C SER A 185 -6.18 12.32 7.06
N VAL A 186 -6.21 13.64 6.87
CA VAL A 186 -7.39 14.33 6.30
C VAL A 186 -7.63 13.85 4.87
N ARG A 187 -6.58 13.79 4.04
CA ARG A 187 -6.68 13.29 2.67
C ARG A 187 -7.21 11.86 2.62
N GLN A 188 -6.74 10.97 3.49
CA GLN A 188 -7.18 9.58 3.53
C GLN A 188 -8.67 9.44 3.82
N VAL A 189 -9.22 10.25 4.73
CA VAL A 189 -10.66 10.27 5.01
C VAL A 189 -11.44 10.72 3.77
N LEU A 190 -10.98 11.80 3.11
CA LEU A 190 -11.61 12.30 1.90
C LEU A 190 -11.55 11.29 0.76
N ASP A 191 -10.39 10.67 0.54
CA ASP A 191 -10.21 9.65 -0.50
C ASP A 191 -11.12 8.44 -0.28
N GLN A 192 -11.39 8.02 0.98
CA GLN A 192 -12.34 6.94 1.27
C GLN A 192 -13.77 7.27 0.85
N ILE A 193 -14.21 8.52 1.05
CA ILE A 193 -15.53 8.97 0.63
C ILE A 193 -15.65 8.84 -0.91
N PHE A 194 -14.66 9.31 -1.64
CA PHE A 194 -14.67 9.27 -3.10
C PHE A 194 -14.46 7.87 -3.68
N GLN A 195 -13.67 7.00 -3.02
CA GLN A 195 -13.53 5.59 -3.42
C GLN A 195 -14.86 4.83 -3.37
N GLY A 196 -15.71 5.12 -2.38
CA GLY A 196 -17.05 4.53 -2.30
C GLY A 196 -17.92 4.87 -3.52
N ILE A 197 -17.76 6.05 -4.10
CA ILE A 197 -18.52 6.52 -5.25
C ILE A 197 -17.90 6.02 -6.58
N THR A 198 -16.59 5.84 -6.63
CA THR A 198 -15.85 5.48 -7.85
C THR A 198 -16.35 4.19 -8.50
N ALA A 199 -16.64 3.16 -7.70
CA ALA A 199 -17.16 1.89 -8.21
C ALA A 199 -18.53 2.03 -8.86
N SER A 200 -19.42 2.85 -8.28
CA SER A 200 -20.75 3.13 -8.82
C SER A 200 -20.67 3.94 -10.10
N VAL A 201 -19.81 4.96 -10.15
CA VAL A 201 -19.59 5.78 -11.35
C VAL A 201 -18.97 4.95 -12.48
N GLY A 202 -18.02 4.04 -12.15
CA GLY A 202 -17.43 3.12 -13.11
C GLY A 202 -18.47 2.18 -13.74
N ASN A 203 -19.38 1.64 -12.94
CA ASN A 203 -20.47 0.79 -13.43
C ASN A 203 -21.46 1.54 -14.31
N LEU A 204 -21.84 2.75 -13.90
CA LEU A 204 -22.70 3.63 -14.71
C LEU A 204 -22.07 3.97 -16.06
N GLY A 205 -20.75 4.20 -16.10
CA GLY A 205 -20.00 4.43 -17.33
C GLY A 205 -20.04 3.28 -18.35
N ALA A 206 -20.33 2.05 -17.88
CA ALA A 206 -20.45 0.87 -18.73
C ALA A 206 -21.90 0.58 -19.19
N THR A 207 -22.92 1.13 -18.49
CA THR A 207 -24.33 0.74 -18.66
C THR A 207 -25.27 1.86 -19.12
N GLU A 208 -24.89 3.14 -18.93
CA GLU A 208 -25.77 4.30 -19.13
C GLU A 208 -25.32 5.18 -20.30
N GLU A 209 -26.26 6.02 -20.78
CA GLU A 209 -26.00 6.99 -21.85
C GLU A 209 -25.04 8.11 -21.41
N ASN A 210 -24.25 8.62 -22.34
CA ASN A 210 -23.23 9.66 -22.12
C ASN A 210 -23.73 10.91 -21.39
N HIS A 211 -25.00 11.29 -21.56
CA HIS A 211 -25.59 12.47 -20.92
C HIS A 211 -25.74 12.27 -19.40
N HIS A 212 -26.16 11.09 -18.98
CA HIS A 212 -26.33 10.77 -17.55
C HIS A 212 -24.98 10.68 -16.83
N ILE A 213 -23.99 10.08 -17.48
CA ILE A 213 -22.61 10.00 -16.99
C ILE A 213 -22.02 11.39 -16.76
N ARG A 214 -22.26 12.32 -17.71
CA ARG A 214 -21.78 13.70 -17.61
C ARG A 214 -22.36 14.43 -16.41
N ASN A 215 -23.67 14.33 -16.16
CA ASN A 215 -24.32 14.99 -15.02
C ASN A 215 -23.76 14.46 -13.68
N ILE A 216 -23.53 13.14 -13.56
CA ILE A 216 -22.96 12.54 -12.36
C ILE A 216 -21.51 12.99 -12.17
N PHE A 217 -20.73 13.07 -13.25
CA PHE A 217 -19.37 13.58 -13.22
C PHE A 217 -19.34 15.05 -12.75
N GLU A 218 -20.17 15.93 -13.33
CA GLU A 218 -20.25 17.34 -12.96
C GLU A 218 -20.64 17.52 -11.48
N LEU A 219 -21.61 16.74 -10.99
CA LEU A 219 -22.02 16.74 -9.59
C LEU A 219 -20.90 16.25 -8.66
N SER A 220 -20.27 15.13 -9.01
CA SER A 220 -19.17 14.57 -8.22
C SER A 220 -17.97 15.51 -8.16
N PHE A 221 -17.64 16.16 -9.27
CA PHE A 221 -16.58 17.14 -9.37
C PHE A 221 -16.89 18.39 -8.53
N PHE A 222 -18.12 18.89 -8.59
CA PHE A 222 -18.57 20.01 -7.77
C PHE A 222 -18.45 19.70 -6.27
N ILE A 223 -18.94 18.54 -5.83
CA ILE A 223 -18.82 18.10 -4.43
C ILE A 223 -17.35 17.97 -4.02
N ALA A 224 -16.52 17.38 -4.88
CA ALA A 224 -15.09 17.24 -4.62
C ALA A 224 -14.40 18.61 -4.43
N GLN A 225 -14.67 19.57 -5.31
CA GLN A 225 -14.11 20.93 -5.19
C GLN A 225 -14.50 21.60 -3.88
N TRP A 226 -15.76 21.48 -3.45
CA TRP A 226 -16.21 22.03 -2.17
C TRP A 226 -15.50 21.41 -0.98
N ILE A 227 -15.42 20.08 -0.94
CA ILE A 227 -14.84 19.35 0.19
C ILE A 227 -13.33 19.60 0.27
N TYR A 228 -12.61 19.42 -0.84
CA TYR A 228 -11.15 19.66 -0.85
C TYR A 228 -10.79 21.13 -0.68
N GLY A 229 -11.58 22.03 -1.26
CA GLY A 229 -11.40 23.48 -1.08
C GLY A 229 -11.57 23.91 0.38
N PHE A 230 -12.63 23.42 1.03
CA PHE A 230 -12.85 23.67 2.46
C PHE A 230 -11.73 23.11 3.33
N ALA A 231 -11.33 21.83 3.06
CA ALA A 231 -10.22 21.22 3.78
C ALA A 231 -8.90 21.99 3.61
N ALA A 232 -8.60 22.45 2.39
CA ALA A 232 -7.41 23.26 2.12
C ALA A 232 -7.40 24.59 2.91
N ILE A 233 -8.53 25.27 2.98
CA ILE A 233 -8.66 26.54 3.73
C ILE A 233 -8.49 26.27 5.24
N CYS A 234 -9.04 25.16 5.76
CA CYS A 234 -8.91 24.82 7.18
C CYS A 234 -7.50 24.40 7.57
N MET A 235 -6.67 23.97 6.62
CA MET A 235 -5.30 23.52 6.87
C MET A 235 -4.25 24.61 6.60
N TYR A 236 -4.63 25.74 6.02
CA TYR A 236 -3.77 26.90 5.82
C TYR A 236 -3.73 27.78 7.05
#